data_1c55d155ad90ebdc2699cc8a69eebac3
#
_entry.id   1c55d155ad90ebdc2699cc8a69eebac3
#
_cell.length_a   1.000
_cell.length_b   1.000
_cell.length_c   1.000
_cell.angle_alpha   90.00
_cell.angle_beta   90.00
_cell.angle_gamma   90.00
#
_symmetry.space_group_name_H-M   'P 1'
#
loop_
_entity.id
_entity.type
_entity.pdbx_description
1 polymer ?
#
loop_
_entity_poly.entity_id
_entity_poly.type
_entity_poly.pdbx_seq_one_letter_code
_entity_poly.pdbx_strand_id
1 'polypeptide(L)'
;MDIFHALTMLGGLCLFLFGMNFMGQALERRAGGKLRTLLDKMTGSVGAGFLTGLGITAIIQSSSATTVMVVGFVNSGLMTLRQAINVIMGANVGTTVTAWLLSLAGIDGGSVWLQLLKPTSFTPVLALIGIIFYMFCKDSRKKETGSILLGFATLMFGMDTMSAAVAGLKDVPGFAELFLAFTNPLLGVLVGAVLTAIIQSSSASVGILQALASTGQVSYAAAVPIIMGQNIGTCVTALISCVGTNKNAKRAAVVHLMFNVIGVAVLLTVFCIVKAIFAPVLLNKAASMAGIAVAHSVFNILCTAILLPCGDLLEKLAIRLVPDKAHAADKTVELDQRLLTTPAVALERCRVVTCEMAEVAVRALQNALRSFDHYTEALASAIREDESRCDHYEDVLGTYLVKLSAQKLGEQESEESAELLKAIGDFERISDHAVNVLESAEELREKGLAFSDEAKRELSVLSAAVNDILMRALDAFRQQNVTAARQVEPLEQVIDDLKEQLRTRHILRMQQGQCSIEAGFVWSDLLTDLERTSDHCSNIAGCVIDAAHHDLNMHATLDAARRRDPDFREQYQRCAAKYQV
;
A
#
# COMPACT_ATOMS: atom_id res chain seq x y z
N MET A 1 -17.25 -25.67 34.05
CA MET A 1 -17.46 -25.34 32.63
C MET A 1 -17.80 -26.62 31.90
N ASP A 2 -19.02 -26.72 31.36
CA ASP A 2 -19.45 -27.83 30.53
C ASP A 2 -18.86 -27.66 29.12
N ILE A 3 -18.72 -28.73 28.36
CA ILE A 3 -18.22 -28.74 27.00
C ILE A 3 -19.02 -27.78 26.09
N PHE A 4 -20.31 -27.63 26.36
CA PHE A 4 -21.19 -26.70 25.62
C PHE A 4 -20.84 -25.22 25.85
N HIS A 5 -20.43 -24.84 27.07
CA HIS A 5 -19.92 -23.51 27.35
C HIS A 5 -18.59 -23.23 26.64
N ALA A 6 -17.71 -24.24 26.56
CA ALA A 6 -16.46 -24.12 25.79
C ALA A 6 -16.73 -23.96 24.29
N LEU A 7 -17.66 -24.72 23.73
CA LEU A 7 -18.09 -24.58 22.32
C LEU A 7 -18.75 -23.22 22.06
N THR A 8 -19.59 -22.73 22.99
CA THR A 8 -20.19 -21.40 22.90
C THR A 8 -19.13 -20.29 22.93
N MET A 9 -18.12 -20.43 23.80
CA MET A 9 -16.98 -19.50 23.85
C MET A 9 -16.21 -19.49 22.52
N LEU A 10 -15.92 -20.66 21.95
CA LEU A 10 -15.26 -20.78 20.64
C LEU A 10 -16.13 -20.19 19.52
N GLY A 11 -17.43 -20.46 19.52
CA GLY A 11 -18.37 -19.88 18.55
C GLY A 11 -18.43 -18.35 18.64
N GLY A 12 -18.49 -17.83 19.88
CA GLY A 12 -18.43 -16.38 20.14
C GLY A 12 -17.11 -15.76 19.64
N LEU A 13 -15.98 -16.43 19.90
CA LEU A 13 -14.67 -15.99 19.40
C LEU A 13 -14.61 -16.02 17.87
N CYS A 14 -15.15 -17.02 17.20
CA CYS A 14 -15.21 -17.07 15.74
C CYS A 14 -16.05 -15.92 15.17
N LEU A 15 -17.22 -15.64 15.74
CA LEU A 15 -18.06 -14.49 15.33
C LEU A 15 -17.33 -13.15 15.56
N PHE A 16 -16.69 -13.03 16.71
CA PHE A 16 -15.89 -11.85 17.06
C PHE A 16 -14.77 -11.60 16.04
N LEU A 17 -13.95 -12.63 15.76
CA LEU A 17 -12.85 -12.53 14.80
C LEU A 17 -13.35 -12.25 13.38
N PHE A 18 -14.44 -12.91 12.97
CA PHE A 18 -15.07 -12.66 11.68
C PHE A 18 -15.57 -11.22 11.57
N GLY A 19 -16.33 -10.75 12.57
CA GLY A 19 -16.85 -9.38 12.60
C GLY A 19 -15.75 -8.32 12.57
N MET A 20 -14.68 -8.53 13.35
CA MET A 20 -13.51 -7.66 13.40
C MET A 20 -12.79 -7.60 12.03
N ASN A 21 -12.54 -8.75 11.42
CA ASN A 21 -11.85 -8.83 10.13
C ASN A 21 -12.71 -8.23 9.00
N PHE A 22 -14.00 -8.54 8.97
CA PHE A 22 -14.94 -8.03 7.97
C PHE A 22 -15.12 -6.52 8.06
N MET A 23 -15.25 -5.98 9.28
CA MET A 23 -15.30 -4.54 9.55
C MET A 23 -13.97 -3.87 9.14
N GLY A 24 -12.84 -4.44 9.54
CA GLY A 24 -11.51 -3.91 9.24
C GLY A 24 -11.26 -3.79 7.73
N GLN A 25 -11.54 -4.83 6.96
CA GLN A 25 -11.42 -4.82 5.50
C GLN A 25 -12.35 -3.78 4.84
N ALA A 26 -13.56 -3.61 5.36
CA ALA A 26 -14.48 -2.61 4.82
C ALA A 26 -14.04 -1.18 5.16
N LEU A 27 -13.48 -0.94 6.36
CA LEU A 27 -12.88 0.33 6.76
C LEU A 27 -11.65 0.66 5.91
N GLU A 28 -10.81 -0.33 5.64
CA GLU A 28 -9.62 -0.19 4.78
C GLU A 28 -10.01 0.23 3.36
N ARG A 29 -10.94 -0.48 2.71
CA ARG A 29 -11.45 -0.10 1.38
C ARG A 29 -12.06 1.31 1.37
N ARG A 30 -12.85 1.63 2.39
CA ARG A 30 -13.47 2.95 2.54
C ARG A 30 -12.45 4.06 2.71
N ALA A 31 -11.32 3.76 3.34
CA ALA A 31 -10.24 4.69 3.63
C ALA A 31 -9.22 4.80 2.49
N GLY A 32 -9.23 3.95 1.47
CA GLY A 32 -8.19 3.77 0.45
C GLY A 32 -7.45 5.03 0.02
N GLY A 33 -8.16 6.04 -0.53
CA GLY A 33 -7.53 7.31 -0.91
C GLY A 33 -6.98 8.14 0.26
N LYS A 34 -7.61 8.06 1.47
CA LYS A 34 -7.10 8.74 2.67
C LYS A 34 -5.89 8.03 3.26
N LEU A 35 -5.87 6.70 3.15
CA LEU A 35 -4.72 5.89 3.56
C LEU A 35 -3.47 6.30 2.76
N ARG A 36 -3.62 6.46 1.43
CA ARG A 36 -2.57 6.98 0.54
C ARG A 36 -2.07 8.37 0.97
N THR A 37 -2.99 9.31 1.22
CA THR A 37 -2.62 10.66 1.69
C THR A 37 -1.92 10.65 3.06
N LEU A 38 -2.27 9.70 3.94
CA LEU A 38 -1.58 9.52 5.22
C LEU A 38 -0.16 8.98 5.00
N LEU A 39 0.01 8.06 4.06
CA LEU A 39 1.31 7.51 3.69
C LEU A 39 2.25 8.57 3.10
N ASP A 40 1.76 9.46 2.24
CA ASP A 40 2.54 10.57 1.67
C ASP A 40 3.07 11.53 2.76
N LYS A 41 2.34 11.67 3.87
CA LYS A 41 2.72 12.53 5.01
C LYS A 41 3.72 11.88 5.98
N MET A 42 4.01 10.59 5.85
CA MET A 42 4.91 9.85 6.76
C MET A 42 6.35 10.38 6.79
N THR A 43 6.77 11.12 5.79
CA THR A 43 8.17 11.51 5.58
C THR A 43 8.58 12.80 6.29
N GLY A 44 7.63 13.60 6.81
CA GLY A 44 7.90 14.99 7.20
C GLY A 44 8.53 15.16 8.58
N SER A 45 8.16 14.36 9.60
CA SER A 45 8.65 14.51 10.98
C SER A 45 8.31 13.31 11.86
N VAL A 46 8.93 13.24 13.06
CA VAL A 46 8.64 12.22 14.09
C VAL A 46 7.15 12.20 14.45
N GLY A 47 6.57 13.39 14.68
CA GLY A 47 5.16 13.53 15.01
C GLY A 47 4.22 13.10 13.87
N ALA A 48 4.56 13.41 12.62
CA ALA A 48 3.78 13.00 11.47
C ALA A 48 3.79 11.47 11.32
N GLY A 49 4.95 10.82 11.43
CA GLY A 49 5.06 9.37 11.38
C GLY A 49 4.26 8.69 12.49
N PHE A 50 4.34 9.19 13.72
CA PHE A 50 3.56 8.70 14.85
C PHE A 50 2.05 8.83 14.61
N LEU A 51 1.57 10.01 14.21
CA LEU A 51 0.15 10.24 13.93
C LEU A 51 -0.37 9.39 12.76
N THR A 52 0.48 9.16 11.76
CA THR A 52 0.17 8.27 10.64
C THR A 52 -0.01 6.83 11.12
N GLY A 53 0.91 6.29 11.91
CA GLY A 53 0.80 4.94 12.48
C GLY A 53 -0.43 4.77 13.36
N LEU A 54 -0.72 5.76 14.20
CA LEU A 54 -1.92 5.81 15.02
C LEU A 54 -3.19 5.82 14.16
N GLY A 55 -3.25 6.72 13.16
CA GLY A 55 -4.41 6.87 12.29
C GLY A 55 -4.68 5.63 11.43
N ILE A 56 -3.65 5.07 10.80
CA ILE A 56 -3.77 3.85 9.98
C ILE A 56 -4.28 2.70 10.84
N THR A 57 -3.69 2.46 12.00
CA THR A 57 -4.10 1.36 12.89
C THR A 57 -5.51 1.57 13.44
N ALA A 58 -5.89 2.80 13.81
CA ALA A 58 -7.25 3.11 14.24
C ALA A 58 -8.29 2.89 13.13
N ILE A 59 -7.93 3.14 11.86
CA ILE A 59 -8.80 2.92 10.69
C ILE A 59 -8.86 1.43 10.36
N ILE A 60 -7.70 0.77 10.16
CA ILE A 60 -7.63 -0.65 9.76
C ILE A 60 -8.05 -1.59 10.92
N GLN A 61 -8.02 -1.12 12.17
CA GLN A 61 -8.29 -1.89 13.39
C GLN A 61 -7.34 -3.07 13.60
N SER A 62 -6.13 -3.01 12.99
CA SER A 62 -5.12 -4.06 13.06
C SER A 62 -3.71 -3.48 13.09
N SER A 63 -3.08 -3.49 14.27
CA SER A 63 -1.66 -3.10 14.40
C SER A 63 -0.71 -4.10 13.75
N SER A 64 -1.08 -5.38 13.74
CA SER A 64 -0.31 -6.40 13.05
C SER A 64 -0.25 -6.14 11.55
N ALA A 65 -1.39 -5.84 10.90
CA ALA A 65 -1.42 -5.46 9.48
C ALA A 65 -0.60 -4.19 9.21
N THR A 66 -0.77 -3.15 10.04
CA THR A 66 0.02 -1.91 9.94
C THR A 66 1.52 -2.19 10.06
N THR A 67 1.95 -3.03 11.00
CA THR A 67 3.38 -3.33 11.19
C THR A 67 3.94 -4.17 10.04
N VAL A 68 3.19 -5.17 9.54
CA VAL A 68 3.57 -5.97 8.37
C VAL A 68 3.73 -5.08 7.12
N MET A 69 2.81 -4.14 6.93
CA MET A 69 2.88 -3.13 5.87
C MET A 69 4.15 -2.26 6.01
N VAL A 70 4.45 -1.77 7.21
CA VAL A 70 5.67 -1.00 7.49
C VAL A 70 6.94 -1.82 7.20
N VAL A 71 6.96 -3.10 7.57
CA VAL A 71 8.06 -4.03 7.23
C VAL A 71 8.20 -4.15 5.71
N GLY A 72 7.08 -4.26 4.97
CA GLY A 72 7.06 -4.27 3.51
C GLY A 72 7.59 -2.97 2.89
N PHE A 73 7.22 -1.80 3.43
CA PHE A 73 7.74 -0.50 2.96
C PHE A 73 9.25 -0.36 3.17
N VAL A 74 9.74 -0.80 4.32
CA VAL A 74 11.19 -0.78 4.58
C VAL A 74 11.91 -1.77 3.67
N ASN A 75 11.30 -2.93 3.38
CA ASN A 75 11.85 -3.93 2.47
C ASN A 75 11.96 -3.40 1.04
N SER A 76 10.93 -2.70 0.57
CA SER A 76 10.88 -2.11 -0.77
C SER A 76 11.59 -0.75 -0.89
N GLY A 77 12.22 -0.25 0.19
CA GLY A 77 12.93 1.03 0.18
C GLY A 77 12.04 2.28 0.18
N LEU A 78 10.71 2.12 0.27
CA LEU A 78 9.77 3.25 0.34
C LEU A 78 9.84 3.99 1.67
N MET A 79 10.35 3.33 2.71
CA MET A 79 10.45 3.89 4.06
C MET A 79 11.82 3.60 4.65
N THR A 80 12.42 4.60 5.28
CA THR A 80 13.63 4.40 6.07
C THR A 80 13.31 3.72 7.41
N LEU A 81 14.30 3.04 8.01
CA LEU A 81 14.14 2.44 9.34
C LEU A 81 13.69 3.46 10.38
N ARG A 82 14.22 4.68 10.31
CA ARG A 82 13.87 5.78 11.21
C ARG A 82 12.39 6.18 11.13
N GLN A 83 11.85 6.28 9.93
CA GLN A 83 10.43 6.55 9.71
C GLN A 83 9.57 5.39 10.21
N ALA A 84 9.97 4.15 9.96
CA ALA A 84 9.28 2.95 10.42
C ALA A 84 9.14 2.90 11.95
N ILE A 85 10.19 3.29 12.71
CA ILE A 85 10.16 3.36 14.17
C ILE A 85 8.99 4.24 14.65
N ASN A 86 8.84 5.44 14.08
CA ASN A 86 7.80 6.38 14.48
C ASN A 86 6.40 5.85 14.18
N VAL A 87 6.21 5.23 13.00
CA VAL A 87 4.93 4.64 12.59
C VAL A 87 4.55 3.45 13.48
N ILE A 88 5.51 2.58 13.80
CA ILE A 88 5.30 1.42 14.70
C ILE A 88 4.87 1.88 16.09
N MET A 89 5.50 2.92 16.64
CA MET A 89 5.10 3.49 17.93
C MET A 89 3.68 4.05 17.90
N GLY A 90 3.30 4.75 16.81
CA GLY A 90 1.94 5.22 16.61
C GLY A 90 0.93 4.09 16.50
N ALA A 91 1.28 3.02 15.77
CA ALA A 91 0.43 1.84 15.60
C ALA A 91 0.09 1.16 16.93
N ASN A 92 1.04 1.06 17.86
CA ASN A 92 0.79 0.51 19.21
C ASN A 92 -0.26 1.32 19.98
N VAL A 93 -0.21 2.65 19.91
CA VAL A 93 -1.27 3.49 20.53
C VAL A 93 -2.59 3.35 19.78
N GLY A 94 -2.57 3.29 18.44
CA GLY A 94 -3.77 3.10 17.61
C GLY A 94 -4.56 1.83 17.94
N THR A 95 -3.89 0.76 18.37
CA THR A 95 -4.53 -0.50 18.81
C THR A 95 -5.49 -0.30 19.98
N THR A 96 -5.27 0.72 20.81
CA THR A 96 -6.12 0.97 21.98
C THR A 96 -7.53 1.38 21.61
N VAL A 97 -7.75 1.93 20.41
CA VAL A 97 -9.07 2.28 19.89
C VAL A 97 -9.99 1.06 19.85
N THR A 98 -9.45 -0.10 19.45
CA THR A 98 -10.22 -1.36 19.45
C THR A 98 -10.66 -1.75 20.87
N ALA A 99 -9.78 -1.61 21.86
CA ALA A 99 -10.13 -1.92 23.26
C ALA A 99 -11.28 -1.04 23.77
N TRP A 100 -11.33 0.23 23.35
CA TRP A 100 -12.45 1.13 23.65
C TRP A 100 -13.74 0.72 22.96
N LEU A 101 -13.69 0.33 21.68
CA LEU A 101 -14.87 -0.18 20.97
C LEU A 101 -15.43 -1.42 21.67
N LEU A 102 -14.58 -2.35 22.08
CA LEU A 102 -14.98 -3.56 22.79
C LEU A 102 -15.56 -3.25 24.18
N SER A 103 -15.04 -2.22 24.85
CA SER A 103 -15.52 -1.83 26.18
C SER A 103 -16.97 -1.37 26.21
N LEU A 104 -17.54 -1.01 25.06
CA LEU A 104 -18.95 -0.67 24.91
C LEU A 104 -19.87 -1.83 25.34
N ALA A 105 -19.42 -3.10 25.14
CA ALA A 105 -20.16 -4.28 25.58
C ALA A 105 -20.38 -4.34 27.10
N GLY A 106 -19.51 -3.68 27.88
CA GLY A 106 -19.59 -3.62 29.34
C GLY A 106 -20.41 -2.46 29.90
N ILE A 107 -21.17 -1.73 29.10
CA ILE A 107 -22.02 -0.64 29.57
C ILE A 107 -23.21 -1.22 30.32
N ASP A 108 -23.25 -1.03 31.64
CA ASP A 108 -24.37 -1.37 32.50
C ASP A 108 -24.94 -0.12 33.17
N GLY A 109 -26.28 0.05 33.08
CA GLY A 109 -26.94 1.18 33.69
C GLY A 109 -28.47 1.00 33.81
N GLY A 110 -29.02 1.53 34.88
CA GLY A 110 -30.48 1.42 35.17
C GLY A 110 -31.36 2.44 34.45
N SER A 111 -30.79 3.46 33.76
CA SER A 111 -31.56 4.44 33.03
C SER A 111 -31.84 3.99 31.60
N VAL A 112 -33.03 4.34 31.07
CA VAL A 112 -33.47 3.99 29.71
C VAL A 112 -32.44 4.49 28.66
N TRP A 113 -31.84 5.66 28.86
CA TRP A 113 -30.81 6.21 27.96
C TRP A 113 -29.55 5.37 27.94
N LEU A 114 -29.08 4.86 29.09
CA LEU A 114 -27.94 3.96 29.17
C LEU A 114 -28.24 2.59 28.57
N GLN A 115 -29.47 2.11 28.70
CA GLN A 115 -29.91 0.86 28.05
C GLN A 115 -29.93 0.98 26.52
N LEU A 116 -30.31 2.13 25.97
CA LEU A 116 -30.23 2.39 24.53
C LEU A 116 -28.79 2.43 23.99
N LEU A 117 -27.82 2.83 24.82
CA LEU A 117 -26.42 2.85 24.47
C LEU A 117 -25.74 1.48 24.61
N LYS A 118 -26.40 0.48 25.18
CA LYS A 118 -25.85 -0.89 25.20
C LYS A 118 -25.76 -1.46 23.79
N PRO A 119 -24.66 -2.11 23.43
CA PRO A 119 -24.53 -2.79 22.13
C PRO A 119 -25.68 -3.75 21.84
N THR A 120 -26.12 -4.51 22.81
CA THR A 120 -27.27 -5.43 22.67
C THR A 120 -28.56 -4.75 22.21
N SER A 121 -28.74 -3.44 22.47
CA SER A 121 -29.92 -2.68 22.07
C SER A 121 -29.80 -2.07 20.68
N PHE A 122 -28.63 -1.50 20.31
CA PHE A 122 -28.50 -0.78 19.04
C PHE A 122 -27.87 -1.62 17.92
N THR A 123 -27.06 -2.65 18.23
CA THR A 123 -26.42 -3.48 17.20
C THR A 123 -27.40 -4.23 16.30
N PRO A 124 -28.58 -4.72 16.76
CA PRO A 124 -29.57 -5.29 15.85
C PRO A 124 -30.07 -4.28 14.80
N VAL A 125 -30.22 -3.00 15.20
CA VAL A 125 -30.64 -1.93 14.29
C VAL A 125 -29.51 -1.62 13.29
N LEU A 126 -28.27 -1.58 13.76
CA LEU A 126 -27.11 -1.41 12.88
C LEU A 126 -26.98 -2.59 11.91
N ALA A 127 -27.22 -3.82 12.37
CA ALA A 127 -27.23 -5.00 11.51
C ALA A 127 -28.31 -4.91 10.42
N LEU A 128 -29.52 -4.46 10.78
CA LEU A 128 -30.61 -4.26 9.82
C LEU A 128 -30.26 -3.20 8.77
N ILE A 129 -29.75 -2.04 9.19
CA ILE A 129 -29.31 -0.99 8.27
C ILE A 129 -28.14 -1.51 7.41
N GLY A 130 -27.22 -2.20 8.05
CA GLY A 130 -26.05 -2.79 7.39
C GLY A 130 -26.42 -3.76 6.28
N ILE A 131 -27.35 -4.71 6.54
CA ILE A 131 -27.79 -5.69 5.54
C ILE A 131 -28.53 -5.02 4.40
N ILE A 132 -29.36 -3.99 4.68
CA ILE A 132 -30.06 -3.22 3.65
C ILE A 132 -29.04 -2.54 2.73
N PHE A 133 -28.02 -1.88 3.27
CA PHE A 133 -26.99 -1.21 2.47
C PHE A 133 -26.16 -2.22 1.67
N TYR A 134 -25.80 -3.35 2.29
CA TYR A 134 -24.97 -4.38 1.67
C TYR A 134 -25.67 -5.09 0.51
N MET A 135 -26.96 -5.46 0.68
CA MET A 135 -27.69 -6.28 -0.30
C MET A 135 -28.44 -5.45 -1.35
N PHE A 136 -29.02 -4.32 -0.96
CA PHE A 136 -29.97 -3.61 -1.84
C PHE A 136 -29.41 -2.32 -2.44
N CYS A 137 -28.32 -1.74 -1.93
CA CYS A 137 -27.70 -0.58 -2.55
C CYS A 137 -26.76 -1.00 -3.70
N LYS A 138 -26.78 -0.25 -4.79
CA LYS A 138 -25.84 -0.44 -5.92
C LYS A 138 -24.52 0.32 -5.72
N ASP A 139 -24.56 1.44 -4.98
CA ASP A 139 -23.41 2.29 -4.69
C ASP A 139 -22.39 1.54 -3.81
N SER A 140 -21.15 1.41 -4.32
CA SER A 140 -20.03 0.76 -3.64
C SER A 140 -19.77 1.36 -2.25
N ARG A 141 -19.83 2.69 -2.10
CA ARG A 141 -19.62 3.37 -0.82
C ARG A 141 -20.69 3.01 0.23
N LYS A 142 -21.94 2.82 -0.20
CA LYS A 142 -23.02 2.39 0.70
C LYS A 142 -22.85 0.92 1.08
N LYS A 143 -22.45 0.06 0.15
CA LYS A 143 -22.13 -1.35 0.45
C LYS A 143 -21.01 -1.48 1.47
N GLU A 144 -19.93 -0.70 1.32
CA GLU A 144 -18.83 -0.67 2.30
C GLU A 144 -19.31 -0.20 3.68
N THR A 145 -20.15 0.86 3.73
CA THR A 145 -20.77 1.29 4.98
C THR A 145 -21.63 0.18 5.58
N GLY A 146 -22.39 -0.54 4.75
CA GLY A 146 -23.16 -1.72 5.14
C GLY A 146 -22.28 -2.80 5.76
N SER A 147 -21.15 -3.10 5.12
CA SER A 147 -20.17 -4.06 5.61
C SER A 147 -19.56 -3.66 6.96
N ILE A 148 -19.26 -2.37 7.15
CA ILE A 148 -18.76 -1.83 8.44
C ILE A 148 -19.81 -2.05 9.55
N LEU A 149 -21.07 -1.70 9.30
CA LEU A 149 -22.14 -1.85 10.27
C LEU A 149 -22.42 -3.32 10.62
N LEU A 150 -22.44 -4.21 9.62
CA LEU A 150 -22.59 -5.65 9.81
C LEU A 150 -21.41 -6.25 10.57
N GLY A 151 -20.19 -5.88 10.20
CA GLY A 151 -18.98 -6.34 10.88
C GLY A 151 -18.95 -5.93 12.34
N PHE A 152 -19.30 -4.67 12.64
CA PHE A 152 -19.41 -4.17 14.00
C PHE A 152 -20.51 -4.92 14.80
N ALA A 153 -21.69 -5.13 14.21
CA ALA A 153 -22.76 -5.87 14.87
C ALA A 153 -22.34 -7.32 15.16
N THR A 154 -21.73 -8.02 14.19
CA THR A 154 -21.25 -9.39 14.35
C THR A 154 -20.17 -9.48 15.44
N LEU A 155 -19.25 -8.51 15.47
CA LEU A 155 -18.21 -8.40 16.50
C LEU A 155 -18.85 -8.27 17.90
N MET A 156 -19.85 -7.41 18.07
CA MET A 156 -20.53 -7.22 19.34
C MET A 156 -21.34 -8.48 19.76
N PHE A 157 -22.03 -9.14 18.83
CA PHE A 157 -22.69 -10.41 19.09
C PHE A 157 -21.68 -11.50 19.53
N GLY A 158 -20.52 -11.55 18.90
CA GLY A 158 -19.43 -12.44 19.31
C GLY A 158 -18.95 -12.15 20.73
N MET A 159 -18.79 -10.86 21.08
CA MET A 159 -18.39 -10.42 22.42
C MET A 159 -19.42 -10.78 23.49
N ASP A 160 -20.71 -10.54 23.22
CA ASP A 160 -21.80 -10.91 24.11
C ASP A 160 -21.88 -12.42 24.30
N THR A 161 -21.71 -13.20 23.23
CA THR A 161 -21.68 -14.67 23.26
C THR A 161 -20.52 -15.18 24.11
N MET A 162 -19.32 -14.60 23.97
CA MET A 162 -18.17 -14.95 24.82
C MET A 162 -18.44 -14.63 26.29
N SER A 163 -18.97 -13.43 26.57
CA SER A 163 -19.27 -13.00 27.93
C SER A 163 -20.32 -13.91 28.59
N ALA A 164 -21.37 -14.28 27.85
CA ALA A 164 -22.39 -15.23 28.33
C ALA A 164 -21.81 -16.63 28.61
N ALA A 165 -20.91 -17.12 27.73
CA ALA A 165 -20.29 -18.44 27.89
C ALA A 165 -19.43 -18.53 29.17
N VAL A 166 -18.79 -17.43 29.59
CA VAL A 166 -17.92 -17.37 30.77
C VAL A 166 -18.65 -16.95 32.04
N ALA A 167 -19.88 -16.45 31.94
CA ALA A 167 -20.64 -15.92 33.09
C ALA A 167 -20.78 -16.94 34.24
N GLY A 168 -20.94 -18.23 33.95
CA GLY A 168 -21.01 -19.31 34.94
C GLY A 168 -19.67 -19.66 35.62
N LEU A 169 -18.53 -19.15 35.11
CA LEU A 169 -17.23 -19.45 35.70
C LEU A 169 -17.03 -18.83 37.08
N LYS A 170 -17.76 -17.75 37.39
CA LYS A 170 -17.74 -17.13 38.72
C LYS A 170 -18.11 -18.10 39.85
N ASP A 171 -18.94 -19.11 39.55
CA ASP A 171 -19.46 -20.06 40.50
C ASP A 171 -18.65 -21.38 40.55
N VAL A 172 -17.57 -21.47 39.74
CA VAL A 172 -16.72 -22.66 39.67
C VAL A 172 -15.61 -22.59 40.75
N PRO A 173 -15.56 -23.55 41.70
CA PRO A 173 -14.49 -23.61 42.68
C PRO A 173 -13.12 -23.71 41.97
N GLY A 174 -12.14 -22.95 42.44
CA GLY A 174 -10.78 -22.92 41.87
C GLY A 174 -10.60 -21.95 40.67
N PHE A 175 -11.67 -21.43 40.05
CA PHE A 175 -11.51 -20.46 38.99
C PHE A 175 -10.93 -19.11 39.49
N ALA A 176 -11.40 -18.64 40.63
CA ALA A 176 -10.82 -17.49 41.31
C ALA A 176 -9.36 -17.71 41.71
N GLU A 177 -9.03 -18.92 42.16
CA GLU A 177 -7.67 -19.29 42.54
C GLU A 177 -6.70 -19.30 41.35
N LEU A 178 -7.18 -19.71 40.17
CA LEU A 178 -6.41 -19.60 38.92
C LEU A 178 -6.02 -18.14 38.61
N PHE A 179 -6.95 -17.19 38.78
CA PHE A 179 -6.64 -15.78 38.58
C PHE A 179 -5.76 -15.20 39.69
N LEU A 180 -5.79 -15.76 40.89
CA LEU A 180 -4.84 -15.38 41.94
C LEU A 180 -3.39 -15.74 41.55
N ALA A 181 -3.16 -16.85 40.84
CA ALA A 181 -1.84 -17.17 40.29
C ALA A 181 -1.33 -16.12 39.31
N PHE A 182 -2.22 -15.53 38.52
CA PHE A 182 -1.89 -14.45 37.56
C PHE A 182 -1.68 -13.09 38.21
N THR A 183 -1.91 -12.94 39.52
CA THR A 183 -1.47 -11.75 40.28
C THR A 183 0.04 -11.69 40.44
N ASN A 184 0.77 -12.78 40.15
CA ASN A 184 2.22 -12.75 39.90
C ASN A 184 2.46 -12.00 38.57
N PRO A 185 3.10 -10.81 38.59
CA PRO A 185 3.21 -9.97 37.40
C PRO A 185 3.96 -10.65 36.23
N LEU A 186 4.99 -11.45 36.53
CA LEU A 186 5.76 -12.15 35.49
C LEU A 186 4.92 -13.23 34.80
N LEU A 187 4.12 -13.99 35.58
CA LEU A 187 3.24 -15.01 35.03
C LEU A 187 2.12 -14.37 34.20
N GLY A 188 1.57 -13.24 34.65
CA GLY A 188 0.59 -12.47 33.90
C GLY A 188 1.12 -12.01 32.53
N VAL A 189 2.33 -11.45 32.50
CA VAL A 189 3.00 -11.06 31.24
C VAL A 189 3.23 -12.27 30.33
N LEU A 190 3.70 -13.39 30.88
CA LEU A 190 3.96 -14.60 30.09
C LEU A 190 2.66 -15.13 29.44
N VAL A 191 1.58 -15.23 30.22
CA VAL A 191 0.27 -15.70 29.72
C VAL A 191 -0.27 -14.78 28.64
N GLY A 192 -0.23 -13.45 28.86
CA GLY A 192 -0.64 -12.48 27.86
C GLY A 192 0.18 -12.58 26.57
N ALA A 193 1.50 -12.74 26.67
CA ALA A 193 2.40 -12.85 25.53
C ALA A 193 2.14 -14.14 24.73
N VAL A 194 2.07 -15.29 25.41
CA VAL A 194 1.84 -16.60 24.76
C VAL A 194 0.46 -16.65 24.10
N LEU A 195 -0.59 -16.20 24.79
CA LEU A 195 -1.96 -16.19 24.25
C LEU A 195 -2.02 -15.35 22.96
N THR A 196 -1.47 -14.14 22.99
CA THR A 196 -1.48 -13.26 21.84
C THR A 196 -0.59 -13.76 20.70
N ALA A 197 0.55 -14.37 21.03
CA ALA A 197 1.43 -14.98 20.02
C ALA A 197 0.76 -16.15 19.27
N ILE A 198 -0.05 -16.95 19.98
CA ILE A 198 -0.83 -18.05 19.37
C ILE A 198 -1.97 -17.50 18.51
N ILE A 199 -2.75 -16.56 19.03
CA ILE A 199 -3.91 -15.99 18.34
C ILE A 199 -3.45 -15.04 17.21
N GLN A 200 -2.26 -14.44 17.30
CA GLN A 200 -1.70 -13.42 16.41
C GLN A 200 -2.58 -12.16 16.27
N SER A 201 -3.45 -11.89 17.25
CA SER A 201 -4.35 -10.74 17.31
C SER A 201 -4.42 -10.21 18.74
N SER A 202 -3.85 -9.03 18.97
CA SER A 202 -3.93 -8.35 20.27
C SER A 202 -5.37 -7.92 20.58
N SER A 203 -6.13 -7.48 19.59
CA SER A 203 -7.53 -7.10 19.75
C SER A 203 -8.39 -8.29 20.23
N ALA A 204 -8.17 -9.48 19.65
CA ALA A 204 -8.85 -10.70 20.09
C ALA A 204 -8.45 -11.09 21.51
N SER A 205 -7.15 -11.01 21.82
CA SER A 205 -6.64 -11.32 23.16
C SER A 205 -7.20 -10.35 24.23
N VAL A 206 -7.28 -9.06 23.92
CA VAL A 206 -7.93 -8.05 24.79
C VAL A 206 -9.42 -8.33 24.93
N GLY A 207 -10.11 -8.68 23.85
CA GLY A 207 -11.53 -9.05 23.88
C GLY A 207 -11.80 -10.25 24.79
N ILE A 208 -10.98 -11.29 24.72
CA ILE A 208 -11.04 -12.46 25.64
C ILE A 208 -10.86 -12.01 27.10
N LEU A 209 -9.86 -11.15 27.36
CA LEU A 209 -9.61 -10.64 28.70
C LEU A 209 -10.79 -9.80 29.22
N GLN A 210 -11.39 -8.96 28.36
CA GLN A 210 -12.59 -8.18 28.69
C GLN A 210 -13.81 -9.09 28.96
N ALA A 211 -14.01 -10.14 28.14
CA ALA A 211 -15.07 -11.11 28.37
C ALA A 211 -14.88 -11.85 29.73
N LEU A 212 -13.65 -12.29 30.04
CA LEU A 212 -13.34 -12.88 31.34
C LEU A 212 -13.53 -11.88 32.50
N ALA A 213 -13.18 -10.62 32.31
CA ALA A 213 -13.39 -9.58 33.32
C ALA A 213 -14.88 -9.35 33.66
N SER A 214 -15.80 -9.63 32.73
CA SER A 214 -17.25 -9.54 32.98
C SER A 214 -17.73 -10.53 34.07
N THR A 215 -16.95 -11.57 34.37
CA THR A 215 -17.23 -12.50 35.49
C THR A 215 -17.03 -11.85 36.87
N GLY A 216 -16.35 -10.70 36.94
CA GLY A 216 -15.98 -10.04 38.19
C GLY A 216 -14.83 -10.70 38.97
N GLN A 217 -14.22 -11.76 38.45
CA GLN A 217 -13.14 -12.52 39.10
C GLN A 217 -11.73 -12.02 38.72
N VAL A 218 -11.60 -11.29 37.61
CA VAL A 218 -10.32 -10.76 37.14
C VAL A 218 -10.03 -9.43 37.85
N SER A 219 -9.01 -9.37 38.69
CA SER A 219 -8.59 -8.13 39.34
C SER A 219 -7.68 -7.29 38.42
N TYR A 220 -7.58 -5.98 38.69
CA TYR A 220 -6.59 -5.14 37.98
C TYR A 220 -5.15 -5.60 38.21
N ALA A 221 -4.85 -6.22 39.37
CA ALA A 221 -3.54 -6.79 39.67
C ALA A 221 -3.14 -7.92 38.69
N ALA A 222 -4.11 -8.66 38.16
CA ALA A 222 -3.89 -9.68 37.14
C ALA A 222 -4.03 -9.10 35.72
N ALA A 223 -5.04 -8.24 35.45
CA ALA A 223 -5.32 -7.72 34.13
C ALA A 223 -4.18 -6.87 33.55
N VAL A 224 -3.57 -5.98 34.36
CA VAL A 224 -2.52 -5.06 33.90
C VAL A 224 -1.29 -5.79 33.38
N PRO A 225 -0.69 -6.75 34.11
CA PRO A 225 0.43 -7.54 33.58
C PRO A 225 0.07 -8.36 32.34
N ILE A 226 -1.15 -8.93 32.27
CA ILE A 226 -1.62 -9.66 31.07
C ILE A 226 -1.64 -8.72 29.87
N ILE A 227 -2.19 -7.50 29.98
CA ILE A 227 -2.20 -6.49 28.93
C ILE A 227 -0.77 -6.17 28.46
N MET A 228 0.17 -5.99 29.38
CA MET A 228 1.58 -5.76 29.05
C MET A 228 2.14 -6.93 28.22
N GLY A 229 1.84 -8.16 28.60
CA GLY A 229 2.24 -9.36 27.87
C GLY A 229 1.62 -9.44 26.47
N GLN A 230 0.34 -9.08 26.32
CA GLN A 230 -0.34 -9.08 25.03
C GLN A 230 0.37 -8.19 23.98
N ASN A 231 0.93 -7.07 24.40
CA ASN A 231 1.71 -6.19 23.51
C ASN A 231 3.02 -6.88 23.03
N ILE A 232 3.70 -7.64 23.88
CA ILE A 232 4.87 -8.44 23.46
C ILE A 232 4.43 -9.53 22.46
N GLY A 233 3.34 -10.23 22.75
CA GLY A 233 2.83 -11.30 21.88
C GLY A 233 2.49 -10.84 20.46
N THR A 234 2.03 -9.60 20.31
CA THR A 234 1.73 -8.99 19.00
C THR A 234 2.97 -8.91 18.09
N CYS A 235 4.17 -8.80 18.67
CA CYS A 235 5.41 -8.68 17.89
C CYS A 235 5.75 -9.94 17.09
N VAL A 236 5.22 -11.10 17.46
CA VAL A 236 5.45 -12.38 16.77
C VAL A 236 5.02 -12.30 15.31
N THR A 237 3.92 -11.64 15.01
CA THR A 237 3.44 -11.45 13.63
C THR A 237 4.46 -10.68 12.77
N ALA A 238 5.03 -9.60 13.30
CA ALA A 238 6.06 -8.82 12.62
C ALA A 238 7.36 -9.65 12.42
N LEU A 239 7.75 -10.46 13.41
CA LEU A 239 8.92 -11.33 13.33
C LEU A 239 8.75 -12.43 12.28
N ILE A 240 7.56 -13.02 12.19
CA ILE A 240 7.26 -14.01 11.14
C ILE A 240 7.27 -13.33 9.76
N SER A 241 6.68 -12.16 9.65
CA SER A 241 6.60 -11.43 8.38
C SER A 241 7.96 -10.96 7.87
N CYS A 242 8.97 -10.79 8.71
CA CYS A 242 10.30 -10.35 8.27
C CYS A 242 11.22 -11.49 7.77
N VAL A 243 10.76 -12.74 7.78
CA VAL A 243 11.52 -13.87 7.23
C VAL A 243 11.65 -13.70 5.72
N GLY A 244 12.86 -13.81 5.19
CA GLY A 244 13.14 -13.61 3.76
C GLY A 244 13.30 -12.16 3.32
N THR A 245 13.14 -11.16 4.21
CA THR A 245 13.29 -9.74 3.86
C THR A 245 14.75 -9.27 3.94
N ASN A 246 14.96 -8.04 3.46
CA ASN A 246 16.22 -7.31 3.62
C ASN A 246 16.50 -6.98 5.12
N LYS A 247 17.70 -6.51 5.40
CA LYS A 247 18.17 -6.24 6.77
C LYS A 247 17.38 -5.13 7.47
N ASN A 248 17.00 -4.08 6.75
CA ASN A 248 16.28 -2.96 7.35
C ASN A 248 14.85 -3.34 7.72
N ALA A 249 14.19 -4.18 6.92
CA ALA A 249 12.90 -4.77 7.25
C ALA A 249 12.96 -5.67 8.51
N LYS A 250 14.02 -6.51 8.63
CA LYS A 250 14.28 -7.28 9.86
C LYS A 250 14.54 -6.37 11.06
N ARG A 251 15.28 -5.28 10.87
CA ARG A 251 15.51 -4.27 11.92
C ARG A 251 14.20 -3.62 12.37
N ALA A 252 13.28 -3.32 11.46
CA ALA A 252 11.97 -2.77 11.81
C ALA A 252 11.15 -3.74 12.68
N ALA A 253 11.12 -5.04 12.36
CA ALA A 253 10.47 -6.05 13.18
C ALA A 253 11.13 -6.19 14.56
N VAL A 254 12.47 -6.15 14.62
CA VAL A 254 13.23 -6.18 15.88
C VAL A 254 12.95 -4.93 16.71
N VAL A 255 12.84 -3.75 16.13
CA VAL A 255 12.45 -2.51 16.83
C VAL A 255 11.08 -2.66 17.47
N HIS A 256 10.10 -3.23 16.77
CA HIS A 256 8.77 -3.47 17.32
C HIS A 256 8.84 -4.36 18.59
N LEU A 257 9.60 -5.45 18.52
CA LEU A 257 9.83 -6.31 19.68
C LEU A 257 10.51 -5.56 20.83
N MET A 258 11.61 -4.86 20.53
CA MET A 258 12.39 -4.14 21.52
C MET A 258 11.59 -3.04 22.20
N PHE A 259 10.80 -2.28 21.45
CA PHE A 259 9.90 -1.25 21.98
C PHE A 259 8.96 -1.87 23.03
N ASN A 260 8.30 -2.97 22.71
CA ASN A 260 7.38 -3.61 23.63
C ASN A 260 8.09 -4.28 24.83
N VAL A 261 9.21 -4.95 24.62
CA VAL A 261 9.97 -5.62 25.70
C VAL A 261 10.55 -4.58 26.67
N ILE A 262 11.17 -3.52 26.18
CA ILE A 262 11.73 -2.45 27.02
C ILE A 262 10.60 -1.70 27.76
N GLY A 263 9.51 -1.37 27.06
CA GLY A 263 8.34 -0.74 27.63
C GLY A 263 7.73 -1.57 28.78
N VAL A 264 7.58 -2.88 28.54
CA VAL A 264 7.08 -3.81 29.56
C VAL A 264 8.07 -3.89 30.72
N ALA A 265 9.37 -4.06 30.48
CA ALA A 265 10.37 -4.14 31.54
C ALA A 265 10.34 -2.91 32.47
N VAL A 266 10.29 -1.71 31.87
CA VAL A 266 10.23 -0.44 32.63
C VAL A 266 8.91 -0.31 33.39
N LEU A 267 7.78 -0.42 32.69
CA LEU A 267 6.47 -0.17 33.29
C LEU A 267 6.02 -1.28 34.25
N LEU A 268 6.44 -2.54 34.02
CA LEU A 268 6.23 -3.64 34.95
C LEU A 268 7.01 -3.43 36.26
N THR A 269 8.25 -2.93 36.17
CA THR A 269 9.06 -2.56 37.34
C THR A 269 8.35 -1.46 38.13
N VAL A 270 7.89 -0.39 37.47
CA VAL A 270 7.10 0.66 38.12
C VAL A 270 5.83 0.10 38.76
N PHE A 271 5.10 -0.76 38.03
CA PHE A 271 3.89 -1.43 38.55
C PHE A 271 4.19 -2.24 39.81
N CYS A 272 5.26 -3.04 39.83
CA CYS A 272 5.68 -3.82 40.99
C CYS A 272 6.05 -2.93 42.19
N ILE A 273 6.76 -1.81 41.96
CA ILE A 273 7.12 -0.83 43.00
C ILE A 273 5.85 -0.19 43.56
N VAL A 274 4.96 0.29 42.72
CA VAL A 274 3.68 0.89 43.14
C VAL A 274 2.83 -0.11 43.92
N LYS A 275 2.76 -1.36 43.44
CA LYS A 275 2.05 -2.45 44.15
C LYS A 275 2.64 -2.72 45.53
N ALA A 276 3.98 -2.77 45.64
CA ALA A 276 4.67 -3.09 46.89
C ALA A 276 4.63 -1.95 47.92
N ILE A 277 4.79 -0.69 47.49
CA ILE A 277 4.90 0.48 48.38
C ILE A 277 3.52 1.02 48.75
N PHE A 278 2.65 1.20 47.76
CA PHE A 278 1.35 1.89 47.98
C PHE A 278 0.19 0.93 48.16
N ALA A 279 0.36 -0.38 47.81
CA ALA A 279 -0.69 -1.41 47.87
C ALA A 279 -2.09 -0.89 47.47
N PRO A 280 -2.27 -0.28 46.27
CA PRO A 280 -3.48 0.46 45.95
C PRO A 280 -4.69 -0.47 45.98
N VAL A 281 -5.71 -0.09 46.74
CA VAL A 281 -6.99 -0.84 46.86
C VAL A 281 -7.59 -1.11 45.48
N LEU A 282 -7.34 -0.22 44.51
CA LEU A 282 -7.79 -0.37 43.13
C LEU A 282 -7.29 -1.66 42.47
N LEU A 283 -6.05 -2.10 42.77
CA LEU A 283 -5.49 -3.31 42.15
C LEU A 283 -6.23 -4.59 42.55
N ASN A 284 -6.86 -4.59 43.72
CA ASN A 284 -7.63 -5.74 44.23
C ASN A 284 -9.11 -5.71 43.78
N LYS A 285 -9.55 -4.59 43.16
CA LYS A 285 -10.91 -4.52 42.61
C LYS A 285 -11.01 -5.33 41.32
N ALA A 286 -12.23 -5.85 41.05
CA ALA A 286 -12.54 -6.46 39.76
C ALA A 286 -12.35 -5.46 38.62
N ALA A 287 -11.65 -5.88 37.59
CA ALA A 287 -11.42 -5.08 36.40
C ALA A 287 -12.73 -5.01 35.57
N SER A 288 -13.09 -3.82 35.15
CA SER A 288 -14.18 -3.62 34.18
C SER A 288 -13.63 -3.62 32.77
N MET A 289 -14.48 -3.87 31.77
CA MET A 289 -14.10 -3.79 30.35
C MET A 289 -13.52 -2.42 30.00
N ALA A 290 -14.13 -1.33 30.45
CA ALA A 290 -13.62 0.03 30.28
C ALA A 290 -12.30 0.25 31.02
N GLY A 291 -12.17 -0.30 32.24
CA GLY A 291 -10.92 -0.24 33.00
C GLY A 291 -9.75 -0.94 32.31
N ILE A 292 -10.01 -2.04 31.61
CA ILE A 292 -9.03 -2.73 30.75
C ILE A 292 -8.63 -1.85 29.56
N ALA A 293 -9.59 -1.19 28.91
CA ALA A 293 -9.31 -0.25 27.83
C ALA A 293 -8.46 0.94 28.28
N VAL A 294 -8.77 1.50 29.48
CA VAL A 294 -7.96 2.54 30.11
C VAL A 294 -6.55 2.06 30.40
N ALA A 295 -6.40 0.89 31.04
CA ALA A 295 -5.08 0.33 31.37
C ALA A 295 -4.24 0.08 30.09
N HIS A 296 -4.86 -0.45 29.01
CA HIS A 296 -4.24 -0.65 27.72
C HIS A 296 -3.77 0.68 27.09
N SER A 297 -4.62 1.71 27.15
CA SER A 297 -4.28 3.05 26.64
C SER A 297 -3.15 3.70 27.45
N VAL A 298 -3.24 3.67 28.77
CA VAL A 298 -2.22 4.25 29.65
C VAL A 298 -0.87 3.57 29.44
N PHE A 299 -0.85 2.23 29.33
CA PHE A 299 0.38 1.49 29.07
C PHE A 299 1.02 1.92 27.74
N ASN A 300 0.25 1.90 26.62
CA ASN A 300 0.78 2.23 25.30
C ASN A 300 1.22 3.70 25.18
N ILE A 301 0.46 4.64 25.77
CA ILE A 301 0.82 6.06 25.79
C ILE A 301 2.09 6.31 26.60
N LEU A 302 2.19 5.73 27.80
CA LEU A 302 3.39 5.88 28.64
C LEU A 302 4.62 5.22 27.99
N CYS A 303 4.47 4.02 27.44
CA CYS A 303 5.53 3.34 26.71
C CYS A 303 6.04 4.21 25.54
N THR A 304 5.13 4.78 24.77
CA THR A 304 5.46 5.68 23.67
C THR A 304 6.11 6.98 24.17
N ALA A 305 5.56 7.61 25.20
CA ALA A 305 6.12 8.86 25.76
C ALA A 305 7.56 8.68 26.26
N ILE A 306 7.89 7.51 26.80
CA ILE A 306 9.25 7.19 27.26
C ILE A 306 10.18 6.88 26.08
N LEU A 307 9.72 6.11 25.09
CA LEU A 307 10.58 5.55 24.05
C LEU A 307 10.61 6.36 22.75
N LEU A 308 9.63 7.22 22.47
CA LEU A 308 9.61 8.06 21.27
C LEU A 308 10.83 9.00 21.20
N PRO A 309 11.26 9.65 22.28
CA PRO A 309 12.51 10.44 22.29
C PRO A 309 13.76 9.56 22.10
N CYS A 310 13.67 8.28 22.40
CA CYS A 310 14.76 7.31 22.34
C CYS A 310 14.84 6.57 20.97
N GLY A 311 14.18 7.07 19.93
CA GLY A 311 14.13 6.42 18.62
C GLY A 311 15.52 6.15 18.02
N ASP A 312 16.50 7.08 18.20
CA ASP A 312 17.90 6.88 17.77
C ASP A 312 18.59 5.72 18.51
N LEU A 313 18.26 5.52 19.78
CA LEU A 313 18.80 4.41 20.56
C LEU A 313 18.23 3.08 20.08
N LEU A 314 16.92 3.02 19.81
CA LEU A 314 16.26 1.82 19.27
C LEU A 314 16.81 1.47 17.88
N GLU A 315 17.04 2.45 17.02
CA GLU A 315 17.64 2.27 15.71
C GLU A 315 19.06 1.69 15.83
N LYS A 316 19.93 2.29 16.63
CA LYS A 316 21.30 1.80 16.87
C LYS A 316 21.31 0.38 17.45
N LEU A 317 20.41 0.08 18.37
CA LEU A 317 20.30 -1.23 18.98
C LEU A 317 19.82 -2.29 17.96
N ALA A 318 18.85 -1.93 17.09
CA ALA A 318 18.39 -2.81 16.02
C ALA A 318 19.50 -3.09 14.99
N ILE A 319 20.29 -2.07 14.63
CA ILE A 319 21.46 -2.24 13.74
C ILE A 319 22.50 -3.17 14.39
N ARG A 320 22.71 -3.07 15.69
CA ARG A 320 23.64 -3.94 16.41
C ARG A 320 23.17 -5.40 16.49
N LEU A 321 21.86 -5.62 16.64
CA LEU A 321 21.26 -6.97 16.69
C LEU A 321 21.17 -7.61 15.30
N VAL A 322 21.00 -6.80 14.24
CA VAL A 322 20.96 -7.24 12.84
C VAL A 322 22.07 -6.51 12.07
N PRO A 323 23.34 -6.98 12.18
CA PRO A 323 24.49 -6.29 11.58
C PRO A 323 24.52 -6.41 10.04
N ASP A 324 25.20 -5.47 9.40
CA ASP A 324 25.47 -5.52 7.97
C ASP A 324 26.53 -6.61 7.66
N LYS A 325 26.10 -7.66 6.93
CA LYS A 325 27.07 -8.56 6.26
C LYS A 325 27.29 -8.01 4.86
N ALA A 326 28.55 -7.86 4.44
CA ALA A 326 28.89 -7.41 3.10
C ALA A 326 28.39 -8.44 2.06
N HIS A 327 27.26 -8.17 1.44
CA HIS A 327 26.85 -8.79 0.18
C HIS A 327 26.50 -7.67 -0.77
N ALA A 328 27.03 -7.72 -1.97
CA ALA A 328 26.61 -6.84 -3.06
C ALA A 328 25.10 -7.05 -3.27
N ALA A 329 24.35 -5.98 -3.15
CA ALA A 329 22.93 -6.01 -3.46
C ALA A 329 22.78 -6.06 -4.98
N ASP A 330 22.32 -7.18 -5.52
CA ASP A 330 21.70 -7.20 -6.83
C ASP A 330 20.50 -6.24 -6.78
N LYS A 331 20.52 -5.24 -7.66
CA LYS A 331 19.45 -4.25 -7.79
C LYS A 331 18.27 -4.81 -8.61
N THR A 332 17.87 -6.04 -8.37
CA THR A 332 16.64 -6.57 -8.96
C THR A 332 15.43 -5.93 -8.29
N VAL A 333 14.53 -5.43 -9.10
CA VAL A 333 13.26 -4.83 -8.61
C VAL A 333 12.39 -5.96 -8.09
N GLU A 334 12.20 -6.01 -6.78
CA GLU A 334 11.28 -6.95 -6.14
C GLU A 334 10.07 -6.20 -5.59
N LEU A 335 8.87 -6.64 -5.98
CA LEU A 335 7.60 -6.20 -5.38
C LEU A 335 7.26 -7.12 -4.20
N ASP A 336 7.16 -6.53 -3.02
CA ASP A 336 6.92 -7.29 -1.78
C ASP A 336 5.49 -7.85 -1.75
N GLN A 337 5.37 -9.18 -1.75
CA GLN A 337 4.06 -9.87 -1.72
C GLN A 337 3.25 -9.58 -0.44
N ARG A 338 3.85 -9.09 0.64
CA ARG A 338 3.15 -8.71 1.87
C ARG A 338 2.25 -7.51 1.68
N LEU A 339 2.60 -6.63 0.72
CA LEU A 339 1.78 -5.47 0.36
C LEU A 339 0.46 -5.87 -0.30
N LEU A 340 0.33 -7.10 -0.85
CA LEU A 340 -0.92 -7.63 -1.39
C LEU A 340 -2.05 -7.68 -0.36
N THR A 341 -1.72 -7.72 0.94
CA THR A 341 -2.73 -7.65 2.02
C THR A 341 -3.35 -6.26 2.15
N THR A 342 -2.74 -5.22 1.57
CA THR A 342 -3.19 -3.83 1.60
C THR A 342 -3.20 -3.28 0.18
N PRO A 343 -4.27 -3.53 -0.61
CA PRO A 343 -4.32 -3.27 -2.05
C PRO A 343 -3.96 -1.85 -2.47
N ALA A 344 -4.47 -0.83 -1.79
CA ALA A 344 -4.18 0.57 -2.08
C ALA A 344 -2.68 0.89 -2.02
N VAL A 345 -1.97 0.25 -1.09
CA VAL A 345 -0.52 0.42 -0.91
C VAL A 345 0.27 -0.34 -1.96
N ALA A 346 -0.19 -1.55 -2.30
CA ALA A 346 0.39 -2.37 -3.35
C ALA A 346 0.32 -1.65 -4.70
N LEU A 347 -0.82 -1.04 -5.03
CA LEU A 347 -1.02 -0.24 -6.24
C LEU A 347 -0.11 0.99 -6.28
N GLU A 348 0.02 1.72 -5.16
CA GLU A 348 0.94 2.85 -5.10
C GLU A 348 2.39 2.41 -5.36
N ARG A 349 2.81 1.26 -4.80
CA ARG A 349 4.15 0.72 -5.11
C ARG A 349 4.29 0.33 -6.58
N CYS A 350 3.29 -0.34 -7.17
CA CYS A 350 3.29 -0.65 -8.60
C CYS A 350 3.43 0.61 -9.43
N ARG A 351 2.71 1.67 -9.11
CA ARG A 351 2.79 2.95 -9.82
C ARG A 351 4.18 3.58 -9.75
N VAL A 352 4.82 3.59 -8.58
CA VAL A 352 6.20 4.09 -8.42
C VAL A 352 7.16 3.30 -9.31
N VAL A 353 7.06 1.96 -9.30
CA VAL A 353 7.92 1.09 -10.12
C VAL A 353 7.62 1.27 -11.61
N THR A 354 6.37 1.48 -12.00
CA THR A 354 6.00 1.80 -13.39
C THR A 354 6.61 3.15 -13.82
N CYS A 355 6.68 4.14 -12.93
CA CYS A 355 7.40 5.39 -13.23
C CYS A 355 8.91 5.18 -13.44
N GLU A 356 9.54 4.30 -12.64
CA GLU A 356 10.94 3.91 -12.83
C GLU A 356 11.16 3.23 -14.20
N MET A 357 10.27 2.31 -14.59
CA MET A 357 10.23 1.68 -15.90
C MET A 357 10.09 2.71 -17.03
N ALA A 358 9.16 3.64 -16.90
CA ALA A 358 8.90 4.70 -17.86
C ALA A 358 10.15 5.59 -18.11
N GLU A 359 10.88 5.93 -17.05
CA GLU A 359 12.14 6.69 -17.15
C GLU A 359 13.22 5.90 -17.92
N VAL A 360 13.26 4.57 -17.75
CA VAL A 360 14.18 3.69 -18.47
C VAL A 360 13.81 3.61 -19.96
N ALA A 361 12.53 3.40 -20.29
CA ALA A 361 12.05 3.33 -21.68
C ALA A 361 12.30 4.64 -22.45
N VAL A 362 11.96 5.78 -21.84
CA VAL A 362 12.22 7.10 -22.43
C VAL A 362 13.71 7.33 -22.67
N ARG A 363 14.56 6.97 -21.72
CA ARG A 363 16.02 7.09 -21.86
C ARG A 363 16.55 6.19 -22.97
N ALA A 364 16.07 4.95 -23.10
CA ALA A 364 16.44 4.03 -24.14
C ALA A 364 16.20 4.63 -25.53
N LEU A 365 14.98 5.17 -25.76
CA LEU A 365 14.64 5.76 -27.05
C LEU A 365 15.41 7.06 -27.33
N GLN A 366 15.61 7.92 -26.33
CA GLN A 366 16.45 9.11 -26.47
C GLN A 366 17.88 8.77 -26.85
N ASN A 367 18.44 7.70 -26.29
CA ASN A 367 19.75 7.21 -26.62
C ASN A 367 19.78 6.59 -28.03
N ALA A 368 18.74 5.87 -28.43
CA ALA A 368 18.61 5.32 -29.77
C ALA A 368 18.56 6.43 -30.86
N LEU A 369 17.81 7.48 -30.62
CA LEU A 369 17.81 8.66 -31.52
C LEU A 369 19.19 9.29 -31.64
N ARG A 370 19.96 9.38 -30.55
CA ARG A 370 21.34 9.91 -30.57
C ARG A 370 22.32 9.03 -31.34
N SER A 371 22.05 7.73 -31.51
CA SER A 371 22.95 6.81 -32.22
C SER A 371 23.11 7.16 -33.70
N PHE A 372 22.19 7.88 -34.33
CA PHE A 372 22.33 8.35 -35.70
C PHE A 372 23.42 9.41 -35.88
N ASP A 373 23.66 10.22 -34.84
CA ASP A 373 24.73 11.25 -34.87
C ASP A 373 26.03 10.75 -34.21
N HIS A 374 25.91 9.97 -33.13
CA HIS A 374 27.02 9.56 -32.26
C HIS A 374 26.92 8.10 -31.84
N TYR A 375 27.08 7.18 -32.78
CA TYR A 375 27.09 5.76 -32.46
C TYR A 375 28.36 5.35 -31.71
N THR A 376 28.21 4.59 -30.63
CA THR A 376 29.27 3.86 -29.92
C THR A 376 28.73 2.51 -29.44
N GLU A 377 29.61 1.48 -29.42
CA GLU A 377 29.24 0.15 -28.87
C GLU A 377 28.73 0.22 -27.41
N ALA A 378 29.25 1.14 -26.62
CA ALA A 378 28.83 1.38 -25.26
C ALA A 378 27.37 1.93 -25.22
N LEU A 379 27.03 2.82 -26.16
CA LEU A 379 25.64 3.34 -26.27
C LEU A 379 24.70 2.26 -26.74
N ALA A 380 25.04 1.45 -27.70
CA ALA A 380 24.26 0.33 -28.19
C ALA A 380 24.00 -0.71 -27.09
N SER A 381 25.05 -1.07 -26.34
CA SER A 381 24.91 -1.97 -25.18
C SER A 381 24.02 -1.40 -24.10
N ALA A 382 24.09 -0.09 -23.82
CA ALA A 382 23.24 0.56 -22.82
C ALA A 382 21.75 0.58 -23.22
N ILE A 383 21.46 0.74 -24.53
CA ILE A 383 20.08 0.70 -25.04
C ILE A 383 19.48 -0.70 -24.87
N ARG A 384 20.22 -1.75 -25.25
CA ARG A 384 19.79 -3.15 -25.08
C ARG A 384 19.66 -3.55 -23.61
N GLU A 385 20.52 -3.03 -22.74
CA GLU A 385 20.41 -3.23 -21.29
C GLU A 385 19.15 -2.53 -20.73
N ASP A 386 18.84 -1.32 -21.20
CA ASP A 386 17.63 -0.60 -20.79
C ASP A 386 16.36 -1.31 -21.25
N GLU A 387 16.32 -1.87 -22.47
CA GLU A 387 15.20 -2.69 -22.96
C GLU A 387 15.04 -3.96 -22.12
N SER A 388 16.08 -4.76 -21.91
CA SER A 388 16.02 -5.95 -21.05
C SER A 388 15.59 -5.64 -19.61
N ARG A 389 15.85 -4.43 -19.13
CA ARG A 389 15.31 -3.96 -17.85
C ARG A 389 13.83 -3.63 -17.94
N CYS A 390 13.33 -3.08 -19.04
CA CYS A 390 11.90 -2.81 -19.24
C CYS A 390 11.11 -4.12 -19.29
N ASP A 391 11.61 -5.15 -20.01
CA ASP A 391 11.02 -6.50 -20.01
C ASP A 391 10.92 -7.06 -18.59
N HIS A 392 12.01 -6.97 -17.84
CA HIS A 392 11.99 -7.43 -16.44
C HIS A 392 10.97 -6.67 -15.58
N TYR A 393 10.85 -5.35 -15.77
CA TYR A 393 9.82 -4.56 -15.09
C TYR A 393 8.42 -5.00 -15.46
N GLU A 394 8.15 -5.27 -16.75
CA GLU A 394 6.85 -5.74 -17.23
C GLU A 394 6.47 -7.07 -16.59
N ASP A 395 7.36 -8.06 -16.61
CA ASP A 395 7.16 -9.38 -16.01
C ASP A 395 6.83 -9.29 -14.52
N VAL A 396 7.62 -8.51 -13.76
CA VAL A 396 7.46 -8.36 -12.32
C VAL A 396 6.15 -7.63 -11.99
N LEU A 397 5.89 -6.51 -12.65
CA LEU A 397 4.69 -5.70 -12.45
C LEU A 397 3.44 -6.44 -12.90
N GLY A 398 3.45 -7.06 -14.09
CA GLY A 398 2.32 -7.80 -14.64
C GLY A 398 1.92 -8.97 -13.75
N THR A 399 2.91 -9.79 -13.33
CA THR A 399 2.68 -10.89 -12.39
C THR A 399 2.12 -10.41 -11.05
N TYR A 400 2.63 -9.28 -10.54
CA TYR A 400 2.19 -8.75 -9.26
C TYR A 400 0.77 -8.15 -9.33
N LEU A 401 0.45 -7.37 -10.37
CA LEU A 401 -0.87 -6.78 -10.60
C LEU A 401 -1.94 -7.86 -10.82
N VAL A 402 -1.62 -8.96 -11.51
CA VAL A 402 -2.52 -10.12 -11.65
C VAL A 402 -2.80 -10.76 -10.29
N LYS A 403 -1.78 -10.95 -9.44
CA LYS A 403 -1.99 -11.45 -8.07
C LYS A 403 -2.82 -10.49 -7.22
N LEU A 404 -2.61 -9.19 -7.40
CA LEU A 404 -3.36 -8.15 -6.71
C LEU A 404 -4.83 -8.15 -7.14
N SER A 405 -5.11 -8.28 -8.43
CA SER A 405 -6.49 -8.35 -8.97
C SER A 405 -7.26 -9.59 -8.50
N ALA A 406 -6.55 -10.65 -8.07
CA ALA A 406 -7.17 -11.81 -7.43
C ALA A 406 -7.62 -11.53 -5.98
N GLN A 407 -7.21 -10.42 -5.39
CA GLN A 407 -7.69 -9.97 -4.08
C GLN A 407 -9.05 -9.27 -4.21
N LYS A 408 -9.73 -9.03 -3.07
CA LYS A 408 -10.98 -8.27 -3.05
C LYS A 408 -10.67 -6.77 -3.15
N LEU A 409 -10.48 -6.28 -4.36
CA LEU A 409 -10.28 -4.86 -4.65
C LEU A 409 -11.58 -4.07 -4.52
N GLY A 410 -11.47 -2.79 -4.17
CA GLY A 410 -12.53 -1.81 -4.39
C GLY A 410 -12.65 -1.48 -5.89
N GLU A 411 -13.73 -0.82 -6.29
CA GLU A 411 -13.99 -0.45 -7.68
C GLU A 411 -12.85 0.44 -8.24
N GLN A 412 -12.47 1.47 -7.49
CA GLN A 412 -11.37 2.38 -7.85
C GLN A 412 -10.02 1.68 -7.94
N GLU A 413 -9.71 0.77 -7.01
CA GLU A 413 -8.46 -0.01 -7.00
C GLU A 413 -8.39 -0.97 -8.19
N SER A 414 -9.53 -1.54 -8.59
CA SER A 414 -9.63 -2.42 -9.76
C SER A 414 -9.39 -1.65 -11.07
N GLU A 415 -9.93 -0.44 -11.18
CA GLU A 415 -9.71 0.46 -12.32
C GLU A 415 -8.22 0.84 -12.41
N GLU A 416 -7.63 1.33 -11.31
CA GLU A 416 -6.20 1.70 -11.25
C GLU A 416 -5.28 0.52 -11.60
N SER A 417 -5.60 -0.70 -11.15
CA SER A 417 -4.84 -1.91 -11.49
C SER A 417 -4.90 -2.22 -12.98
N ALA A 418 -6.07 -2.08 -13.61
CA ALA A 418 -6.25 -2.32 -15.04
C ALA A 418 -5.51 -1.28 -15.89
N GLU A 419 -5.48 -0.03 -15.45
CA GLU A 419 -4.76 1.07 -16.11
C GLU A 419 -3.25 0.88 -16.06
N LEU A 420 -2.72 0.49 -14.88
CA LEU A 420 -1.30 0.18 -14.75
C LEU A 420 -0.89 -0.98 -15.65
N LEU A 421 -1.73 -2.03 -15.77
CA LEU A 421 -1.48 -3.16 -16.67
C LEU A 421 -1.40 -2.75 -18.14
N LYS A 422 -2.17 -1.75 -18.56
CA LYS A 422 -2.07 -1.19 -19.93
C LYS A 422 -0.78 -0.37 -20.07
N ALA A 423 -0.52 0.53 -19.13
CA ALA A 423 0.61 1.44 -19.21
C ALA A 423 1.97 0.72 -19.23
N ILE A 424 2.14 -0.39 -18.48
CA ILE A 424 3.40 -1.16 -18.50
C ILE A 424 3.67 -1.74 -19.87
N GLY A 425 2.65 -2.26 -20.58
CA GLY A 425 2.81 -2.76 -21.94
C GLY A 425 3.16 -1.66 -22.94
N ASP A 426 2.61 -0.43 -22.78
CA ASP A 426 2.96 0.69 -23.64
C ASP A 426 4.41 1.18 -23.39
N PHE A 427 4.90 1.17 -22.15
CA PHE A 427 6.30 1.51 -21.85
C PHE A 427 7.29 0.45 -22.32
N GLU A 428 6.93 -0.83 -22.24
CA GLU A 428 7.74 -1.93 -22.83
C GLU A 428 7.86 -1.74 -24.34
N ARG A 429 6.75 -1.48 -25.05
CA ARG A 429 6.75 -1.23 -26.49
C ARG A 429 7.61 -0.02 -26.88
N ILE A 430 7.64 1.03 -26.09
CA ILE A 430 8.54 2.18 -26.33
C ILE A 430 10.01 1.73 -26.24
N SER A 431 10.36 0.85 -25.32
CA SER A 431 11.74 0.33 -25.22
C SER A 431 12.10 -0.64 -26.34
N ASP A 432 11.15 -1.46 -26.83
CA ASP A 432 11.29 -2.29 -28.01
C ASP A 432 11.60 -1.44 -29.26
N HIS A 433 10.84 -0.36 -29.46
CA HIS A 433 11.07 0.58 -30.56
C HIS A 433 12.42 1.28 -30.43
N ALA A 434 12.96 1.46 -29.22
CA ALA A 434 14.31 2.01 -29.05
C ALA A 434 15.38 1.07 -29.61
N VAL A 435 15.22 -0.24 -29.46
CA VAL A 435 16.12 -1.24 -30.07
C VAL A 435 15.96 -1.24 -31.58
N ASN A 436 14.74 -1.21 -32.14
CA ASN A 436 14.51 -1.15 -33.59
C ASN A 436 15.14 0.11 -34.22
N VAL A 437 15.00 1.25 -33.54
CA VAL A 437 15.64 2.52 -33.94
C VAL A 437 17.18 2.41 -33.91
N LEU A 438 17.75 1.73 -32.91
CA LEU A 438 19.17 1.45 -32.83
C LEU A 438 19.61 0.55 -33.99
N GLU A 439 18.89 -0.54 -34.27
CA GLU A 439 19.18 -1.47 -35.37
C GLU A 439 19.17 -0.75 -36.71
N SER A 440 18.27 0.19 -36.92
CA SER A 440 18.26 1.07 -38.10
C SER A 440 19.56 1.89 -38.24
N ALA A 441 20.10 2.39 -37.13
CA ALA A 441 21.37 3.13 -37.14
C ALA A 441 22.57 2.19 -37.37
N GLU A 442 22.55 0.97 -36.81
CA GLU A 442 23.56 -0.07 -37.04
C GLU A 442 23.58 -0.53 -38.50
N GLU A 443 22.40 -0.76 -39.09
CA GLU A 443 22.27 -1.18 -40.49
C GLU A 443 22.84 -0.15 -41.46
N LEU A 444 22.56 1.15 -41.27
CA LEU A 444 23.18 2.21 -42.08
C LEU A 444 24.67 2.16 -42.01
N ARG A 445 25.24 1.96 -40.82
CA ARG A 445 26.67 1.92 -40.59
C ARG A 445 27.33 0.69 -41.21
N GLU A 446 26.76 -0.50 -40.98
CA GLU A 446 27.28 -1.78 -41.46
C GLU A 446 27.30 -1.84 -42.99
N LYS A 447 26.23 -1.33 -43.62
CA LYS A 447 26.10 -1.29 -45.09
C LYS A 447 26.79 -0.08 -45.72
N GLY A 448 27.39 0.82 -44.94
CA GLY A 448 28.02 2.04 -45.44
C GLY A 448 27.04 3.00 -46.11
N LEU A 449 25.75 2.95 -45.70
CA LEU A 449 24.69 3.81 -46.23
C LEU A 449 24.63 5.13 -45.45
N ALA A 450 24.16 6.19 -46.11
CA ALA A 450 23.96 7.48 -45.49
C ALA A 450 22.69 8.13 -46.01
N PHE A 451 21.96 8.77 -45.13
CA PHE A 451 20.83 9.65 -45.51
C PHE A 451 21.34 10.93 -46.15
N SER A 452 20.60 11.49 -47.09
CA SER A 452 20.89 12.80 -47.66
C SER A 452 20.82 13.90 -46.57
N ASP A 453 21.46 15.03 -46.79
CA ASP A 453 21.45 16.15 -45.82
C ASP A 453 20.02 16.69 -45.58
N GLU A 454 19.16 16.55 -46.58
CA GLU A 454 17.74 16.91 -46.45
C GLU A 454 17.03 15.89 -45.54
N ALA A 455 17.20 14.58 -45.74
CA ALA A 455 16.63 13.54 -44.91
C ALA A 455 17.12 13.63 -43.46
N LYS A 456 18.40 13.98 -43.23
CA LYS A 456 18.93 14.20 -41.88
C LYS A 456 18.23 15.37 -41.17
N ARG A 457 17.97 16.48 -41.89
CA ARG A 457 17.19 17.61 -41.32
C ARG A 457 15.78 17.20 -40.99
N GLU A 458 15.11 16.46 -41.89
CA GLU A 458 13.78 15.90 -41.70
C GLU A 458 13.74 15.00 -40.46
N LEU A 459 14.71 14.08 -40.34
CA LEU A 459 14.83 13.20 -39.17
C LEU A 459 15.04 13.99 -37.87
N SER A 460 15.84 15.04 -37.89
CA SER A 460 16.05 15.90 -36.72
C SER A 460 14.75 16.55 -36.23
N VAL A 461 13.88 17.00 -37.15
CA VAL A 461 12.59 17.58 -36.80
C VAL A 461 11.64 16.53 -36.21
N LEU A 462 11.55 15.35 -36.85
CA LEU A 462 10.73 14.24 -36.35
C LEU A 462 11.22 13.75 -34.98
N SER A 463 12.54 13.56 -34.81
CA SER A 463 13.15 13.17 -33.54
C SER A 463 12.88 14.17 -32.42
N ALA A 464 12.87 15.48 -32.73
CA ALA A 464 12.54 16.52 -31.77
C ALA A 464 11.05 16.46 -31.36
N ALA A 465 10.13 16.17 -32.29
CA ALA A 465 8.71 15.99 -32.02
C ALA A 465 8.46 14.73 -31.15
N VAL A 466 9.10 13.61 -31.49
CA VAL A 466 9.01 12.36 -30.72
C VAL A 466 9.59 12.52 -29.32
N ASN A 467 10.71 13.22 -29.16
CA ASN A 467 11.24 13.51 -27.83
C ASN A 467 10.31 14.41 -27.00
N ASP A 468 9.64 15.38 -27.62
CA ASP A 468 8.66 16.25 -26.94
C ASP A 468 7.43 15.45 -26.46
N ILE A 469 6.89 14.55 -27.28
CA ILE A 469 5.74 13.72 -26.91
C ILE A 469 6.09 12.72 -25.79
N LEU A 470 7.27 12.09 -25.85
CA LEU A 470 7.78 11.22 -24.80
C LEU A 470 7.85 11.93 -23.45
N MET A 471 8.41 13.12 -23.41
CA MET A 471 8.52 13.89 -22.18
C MET A 471 7.17 14.32 -21.64
N ARG A 472 6.22 14.72 -22.53
CA ARG A 472 4.86 15.08 -22.12
C ARG A 472 4.11 13.88 -21.56
N ALA A 473 4.19 12.71 -22.20
CA ALA A 473 3.56 11.47 -21.73
C ALA A 473 4.14 11.03 -20.38
N LEU A 474 5.47 11.06 -20.22
CA LEU A 474 6.14 10.74 -18.96
C LEU A 474 5.71 11.70 -17.83
N ASP A 475 5.71 12.99 -18.06
CA ASP A 475 5.33 14.00 -17.07
C ASP A 475 3.84 13.88 -16.71
N ALA A 476 2.96 13.66 -17.69
CA ALA A 476 1.53 13.44 -17.48
C ALA A 476 1.29 12.19 -16.61
N PHE A 477 1.94 11.09 -16.92
CA PHE A 477 1.84 9.83 -16.15
C PHE A 477 2.38 9.97 -14.74
N ARG A 478 3.60 10.53 -14.59
CA ARG A 478 4.26 10.70 -13.29
C ARG A 478 3.47 11.60 -12.33
N GLN A 479 2.93 12.70 -12.85
CA GLN A 479 2.20 13.70 -12.05
C GLN A 479 0.70 13.43 -11.98
N GLN A 480 0.18 12.43 -12.70
CA GLN A 480 -1.25 12.17 -12.88
C GLN A 480 -1.99 13.44 -13.35
N ASN A 481 -1.38 14.17 -14.28
CA ASN A 481 -1.85 15.47 -14.71
C ASN A 481 -2.67 15.36 -16.00
N VAL A 482 -3.99 15.38 -15.84
CA VAL A 482 -4.95 15.32 -16.97
C VAL A 482 -4.77 16.46 -17.99
N THR A 483 -4.40 17.67 -17.52
CA THR A 483 -4.18 18.81 -18.41
C THR A 483 -2.95 18.59 -19.29
N ALA A 484 -1.88 18.02 -18.75
CA ALA A 484 -0.70 17.63 -19.51
C ALA A 484 -1.01 16.46 -20.47
N ALA A 485 -1.78 15.47 -20.02
CA ALA A 485 -2.19 14.33 -20.84
C ALA A 485 -2.97 14.76 -22.09
N ARG A 486 -3.88 15.72 -21.96
CA ARG A 486 -4.64 16.27 -23.12
C ARG A 486 -3.77 16.96 -24.17
N GLN A 487 -2.53 17.33 -23.85
CA GLN A 487 -1.60 17.97 -24.81
C GLN A 487 -0.79 16.96 -25.63
N VAL A 488 -0.89 15.67 -25.33
CA VAL A 488 -0.16 14.59 -26.01
C VAL A 488 -0.80 14.30 -27.37
N GLU A 489 -2.11 14.11 -27.41
CA GLU A 489 -2.87 13.73 -28.60
C GLU A 489 -2.73 14.71 -29.77
N PRO A 490 -2.77 16.06 -29.58
CA PRO A 490 -2.53 17.00 -30.68
C PRO A 490 -1.11 16.88 -31.27
N LEU A 491 -0.12 16.49 -30.49
CA LEU A 491 1.26 16.31 -30.95
C LEU A 491 1.43 14.96 -31.66
N GLU A 492 0.75 13.90 -31.21
CA GLU A 492 0.69 12.62 -31.90
C GLU A 492 0.19 12.79 -33.32
N GLN A 493 -0.93 13.49 -33.50
CA GLN A 493 -1.49 13.77 -34.84
C GLN A 493 -0.52 14.53 -35.75
N VAL A 494 0.30 15.44 -35.19
CA VAL A 494 1.35 16.14 -35.94
C VAL A 494 2.47 15.18 -36.36
N ILE A 495 2.83 14.21 -35.50
CA ILE A 495 3.85 13.21 -35.80
C ILE A 495 3.38 12.26 -36.90
N ASP A 496 2.11 11.84 -36.89
CA ASP A 496 1.52 11.01 -37.94
C ASP A 496 1.51 11.77 -39.29
N ASP A 497 1.09 13.03 -39.31
CA ASP A 497 1.13 13.87 -40.51
C ASP A 497 2.57 14.08 -41.02
N LEU A 498 3.55 14.24 -40.12
CA LEU A 498 4.96 14.34 -40.48
C LEU A 498 5.47 13.03 -41.13
N LYS A 499 5.17 11.87 -40.56
CA LYS A 499 5.53 10.56 -41.11
C LYS A 499 5.07 10.46 -42.56
N GLU A 500 3.80 10.75 -42.87
CA GLU A 500 3.26 10.66 -44.22
C GLU A 500 3.92 11.65 -45.19
N GLN A 501 4.21 12.87 -44.74
CA GLN A 501 4.94 13.88 -45.52
C GLN A 501 6.37 13.41 -45.83
N LEU A 502 7.09 12.94 -44.82
CA LEU A 502 8.49 12.48 -44.94
C LEU A 502 8.60 11.24 -45.82
N ARG A 503 7.64 10.32 -45.71
CA ARG A 503 7.53 9.14 -46.57
C ARG A 503 7.35 9.56 -48.03
N THR A 504 6.45 10.50 -48.30
CA THR A 504 6.21 11.04 -49.66
C THR A 504 7.44 11.71 -50.25
N ARG A 505 8.12 12.57 -49.47
CA ARG A 505 9.36 13.24 -49.90
C ARG A 505 10.46 12.23 -50.18
N HIS A 506 10.59 11.19 -49.38
CA HIS A 506 11.57 10.13 -49.57
C HIS A 506 11.34 9.36 -50.89
N ILE A 507 10.09 9.01 -51.22
CA ILE A 507 9.72 8.39 -52.48
C ILE A 507 10.16 9.27 -53.67
N LEU A 508 9.94 10.59 -53.58
CA LEU A 508 10.37 11.53 -54.62
C LEU A 508 11.89 11.56 -54.78
N ARG A 509 12.64 11.55 -53.68
CA ARG A 509 14.13 11.48 -53.70
C ARG A 509 14.64 10.16 -54.35
N MET A 510 13.98 9.04 -54.08
CA MET A 510 14.31 7.76 -54.75
C MET A 510 14.05 7.83 -56.25
N GLN A 511 12.90 8.38 -56.68
CA GLN A 511 12.61 8.54 -58.12
C GLN A 511 13.63 9.45 -58.82
N GLN A 512 14.18 10.40 -58.11
CA GLN A 512 15.22 11.33 -58.63
C GLN A 512 16.64 10.75 -58.58
N GLY A 513 16.81 9.51 -58.07
CA GLY A 513 18.11 8.87 -57.92
C GLY A 513 19.01 9.50 -56.86
N GLN A 514 18.41 10.22 -55.89
CA GLN A 514 19.14 10.91 -54.81
C GLN A 514 19.28 10.03 -53.56
N CYS A 515 18.71 8.86 -53.57
CA CYS A 515 18.69 7.92 -52.43
C CYS A 515 18.75 6.48 -52.95
N SER A 516 19.46 5.58 -52.28
CA SER A 516 19.44 4.15 -52.59
C SER A 516 18.17 3.49 -52.10
N ILE A 517 17.76 2.39 -52.72
CA ILE A 517 16.58 1.60 -52.32
C ILE A 517 16.79 1.02 -50.90
N GLU A 518 18.02 0.57 -50.60
CA GLU A 518 18.35 0.00 -49.29
C GLU A 518 18.19 1.06 -48.17
N ALA A 519 18.71 2.28 -48.37
CA ALA A 519 18.50 3.38 -47.43
C ALA A 519 16.99 3.76 -47.30
N GLY A 520 16.22 3.49 -48.37
CA GLY A 520 14.78 3.67 -48.37
C GLY A 520 14.02 2.74 -47.43
N PHE A 521 14.42 1.48 -47.33
CA PHE A 521 13.83 0.52 -46.39
C PHE A 521 14.13 0.96 -44.94
N VAL A 522 15.38 1.24 -44.63
CA VAL A 522 15.76 1.73 -43.28
C VAL A 522 15.02 3.00 -42.90
N TRP A 523 14.84 3.92 -43.84
CA TRP A 523 14.03 5.13 -43.63
C TRP A 523 12.57 4.83 -43.30
N SER A 524 11.95 3.91 -44.04
CA SER A 524 10.55 3.53 -43.85
C SER A 524 10.31 2.85 -42.50
N ASP A 525 11.21 1.96 -42.10
CA ASP A 525 11.14 1.27 -40.81
C ASP A 525 11.32 2.26 -39.67
N LEU A 526 12.32 3.13 -39.75
CA LEU A 526 12.56 4.20 -38.77
C LEU A 526 11.35 5.12 -38.59
N LEU A 527 10.73 5.58 -39.69
CA LEU A 527 9.52 6.40 -39.61
C LEU A 527 8.36 5.67 -38.93
N THR A 528 8.24 4.36 -39.17
CA THR A 528 7.18 3.53 -38.56
C THR A 528 7.42 3.33 -37.07
N ASP A 529 8.67 3.09 -36.64
CA ASP A 529 8.97 2.92 -35.23
C ASP A 529 8.77 4.22 -34.43
N LEU A 530 9.11 5.36 -35.02
CA LEU A 530 8.94 6.66 -34.37
C LEU A 530 7.45 7.06 -34.25
N GLU A 531 6.64 6.75 -35.26
CA GLU A 531 5.17 6.98 -35.18
C GLU A 531 4.53 6.03 -34.17
N ARG A 532 4.84 4.72 -34.18
CA ARG A 532 4.32 3.79 -33.19
C ARG A 532 4.69 4.20 -31.76
N THR A 533 5.88 4.75 -31.57
CA THR A 533 6.25 5.33 -30.29
C THR A 533 5.31 6.45 -29.87
N SER A 534 4.88 7.31 -30.80
CA SER A 534 3.93 8.38 -30.49
C SER A 534 2.54 7.85 -30.17
N ASP A 535 2.11 6.76 -30.83
CA ASP A 535 0.86 6.04 -30.51
C ASP A 535 0.87 5.53 -29.07
N HIS A 536 1.96 4.89 -28.63
CA HIS A 536 2.11 4.43 -27.25
C HIS A 536 2.10 5.57 -26.24
N CYS A 537 2.68 6.73 -26.58
CA CYS A 537 2.59 7.94 -25.77
C CYS A 537 1.15 8.44 -25.63
N SER A 538 0.36 8.38 -26.70
CA SER A 538 -1.07 8.72 -26.70
C SER A 538 -1.88 7.75 -25.85
N ASN A 539 -1.60 6.44 -25.92
CA ASN A 539 -2.22 5.43 -25.06
C ASN A 539 -1.96 5.70 -23.57
N ILE A 540 -0.70 5.99 -23.22
CA ILE A 540 -0.33 6.35 -21.84
C ILE A 540 -1.08 7.59 -21.36
N ALA A 541 -1.17 8.62 -22.20
CA ALA A 541 -1.95 9.83 -21.88
C ALA A 541 -3.45 9.53 -21.74
N GLY A 542 -3.99 8.62 -22.57
CA GLY A 542 -5.35 8.11 -22.48
C GLY A 542 -5.61 7.42 -21.14
N CYS A 543 -4.70 6.56 -20.66
CA CYS A 543 -4.80 5.95 -19.33
C CYS A 543 -4.91 7.00 -18.20
N VAL A 544 -4.11 8.09 -18.27
CA VAL A 544 -4.18 9.18 -17.26
C VAL A 544 -5.51 9.93 -17.31
N ILE A 545 -6.11 10.09 -18.48
CA ILE A 545 -7.42 10.76 -18.64
C ILE A 545 -8.54 9.85 -18.14
N ASP A 546 -8.53 8.56 -18.50
CA ASP A 546 -9.53 7.57 -18.08
C ASP A 546 -9.54 7.40 -16.56
N ALA A 547 -8.36 7.33 -15.92
CA ALA A 547 -8.20 7.31 -14.47
C ALA A 547 -8.95 8.45 -13.77
N ALA A 548 -8.91 9.64 -14.35
CA ALA A 548 -9.54 10.82 -13.76
C ALA A 548 -11.05 10.88 -13.97
N HIS A 549 -11.56 10.22 -15.02
CA HIS A 549 -12.99 10.27 -15.39
C HIS A 549 -13.77 9.01 -15.01
N HIS A 550 -13.10 7.97 -14.46
CA HIS A 550 -13.69 6.66 -14.15
C HIS A 550 -14.37 6.03 -15.38
N ASP A 551 -13.78 6.20 -16.55
CA ASP A 551 -14.28 5.64 -17.81
C ASP A 551 -13.19 4.71 -18.41
N LEU A 552 -13.55 3.48 -18.74
CA LEU A 552 -12.62 2.48 -19.28
C LEU A 552 -12.57 2.49 -20.83
N ASN A 553 -13.13 3.50 -21.48
CA ASN A 553 -13.34 3.51 -22.93
C ASN A 553 -12.46 4.57 -23.63
N MET A 554 -11.14 4.37 -23.54
CA MET A 554 -10.07 5.26 -24.03
C MET A 554 -10.30 5.79 -25.47
N HIS A 555 -10.65 4.91 -26.42
CA HIS A 555 -10.86 5.31 -27.81
C HIS A 555 -12.05 6.26 -27.99
N ALA A 556 -13.12 6.08 -27.22
CA ALA A 556 -14.27 6.98 -27.31
C ALA A 556 -13.96 8.37 -26.71
N THR A 557 -13.13 8.42 -25.69
CA THR A 557 -12.71 9.67 -25.02
C THR A 557 -11.76 10.48 -25.90
N LEU A 558 -10.77 9.84 -26.52
CA LEU A 558 -9.82 10.46 -27.44
C LEU A 558 -10.53 10.94 -28.73
N ASP A 559 -11.42 10.14 -29.31
CA ASP A 559 -12.22 10.51 -30.48
C ASP A 559 -13.18 11.69 -30.19
N ALA A 560 -13.71 11.76 -28.97
CA ALA A 560 -14.57 12.88 -28.56
C ALA A 560 -13.75 14.18 -28.39
N ALA A 561 -12.52 14.08 -27.86
CA ALA A 561 -11.59 15.19 -27.74
C ALA A 561 -11.17 15.72 -29.13
N ARG A 562 -10.78 14.84 -30.04
CA ARG A 562 -10.43 15.18 -31.45
C ARG A 562 -11.57 15.97 -32.15
N ARG A 563 -12.83 15.60 -31.93
CA ARG A 563 -13.98 16.17 -32.67
C ARG A 563 -14.59 17.43 -32.04
N ARG A 564 -14.46 17.65 -30.74
CA ARG A 564 -15.26 18.63 -30.00
C ARG A 564 -14.47 19.64 -29.18
N ASP A 565 -13.16 19.45 -28.99
CA ASP A 565 -12.36 20.35 -28.16
C ASP A 565 -11.76 21.50 -29.00
N PRO A 566 -12.16 22.77 -28.77
CA PRO A 566 -11.55 23.93 -29.44
C PRO A 566 -10.06 24.06 -29.12
N ASP A 567 -9.64 23.69 -27.92
CA ASP A 567 -8.25 23.75 -27.47
C ASP A 567 -7.38 22.75 -28.23
N PHE A 568 -7.94 21.62 -28.67
CA PHE A 568 -7.24 20.62 -29.49
C PHE A 568 -6.72 21.24 -30.80
N ARG A 569 -7.57 21.96 -31.51
CA ARG A 569 -7.18 22.58 -32.79
C ARG A 569 -6.10 23.65 -32.63
N GLU A 570 -6.19 24.45 -31.59
CA GLU A 570 -5.19 25.46 -31.30
C GLU A 570 -3.84 24.83 -30.97
N GLN A 571 -3.82 23.76 -30.15
CA GLN A 571 -2.62 23.03 -29.79
C GLN A 571 -2.01 22.28 -30.99
N TYR A 572 -2.84 21.62 -31.80
CA TYR A 572 -2.40 21.03 -33.06
C TYR A 572 -1.71 22.04 -33.97
N GLN A 573 -2.33 23.21 -34.20
CA GLN A 573 -1.74 24.27 -35.05
C GLN A 573 -0.42 24.80 -34.48
N ARG A 574 -0.30 24.92 -33.16
CA ARG A 574 0.97 25.32 -32.50
C ARG A 574 2.05 24.26 -32.69
N CYS A 575 1.72 22.98 -32.51
CA CYS A 575 2.66 21.88 -32.71
C CYS A 575 3.06 21.78 -34.20
N ALA A 576 2.11 21.85 -35.13
CA ALA A 576 2.37 21.82 -36.56
C ALA A 576 3.27 23.00 -37.02
N ALA A 577 3.06 24.19 -36.45
CA ALA A 577 3.93 25.33 -36.74
C ALA A 577 5.35 25.18 -36.14
N LYS A 578 5.48 24.47 -35.01
CA LYS A 578 6.77 24.23 -34.36
C LYS A 578 7.62 23.21 -35.14
N TYR A 579 6.99 22.19 -35.72
CA TYR A 579 7.66 21.06 -36.36
C TYR A 579 7.44 21.06 -37.88
N GLN A 580 7.64 22.21 -38.53
CA GLN A 580 7.59 22.31 -40.00
C GLN A 580 8.87 21.78 -40.63
N VAL A 581 8.73 21.00 -41.72
CA VAL A 581 9.80 20.42 -42.54
C VAL A 581 9.90 21.11 -43.89
#